data_88eae4b1c8531a1030cbffd2b47380ed
#
_entry.id   88eae4b1c8531a1030cbffd2b47380ed
#
_cell.length_a   1.000
_cell.length_b   1.000
_cell.length_c   1.000
_cell.angle_alpha   90.00
_cell.angle_beta   90.00
_cell.angle_gamma   90.00
#
_symmetry.space_group_name_H-M   'P 1'
#
loop_
_entity.id
_entity.type
_entity.pdbx_description
1 polymer ?
#
loop_
_entity_poly.entity_id
_entity_poly.type
_entity_poly.pdbx_seq_one_letter_code
_entity_poly.pdbx_strand_id
1 'polypeptide(L)'
;MADFIYQEPYPIEKDTTEYELLTTDYVKVVECDGRKILKVDPKGLELLSKRAYSDVSFYLRPSHLQKLANILEDPEASDNDKFVAYTMLLNQATAAEGELPTCQDTGTAICIGHKGEDVYTGADDAECIAKGVYETYKERNLRYSQVVPFTMTEEKNSGTNLPAQIDIYAGHPGSMEYEFLFITKGGGSANKTFLYQQTKALLNEKSLVAFFKDHLKDLGTSACPPYHLAVCIGGTSAEMCLSTVKKASAGYLDHLPTSGNEGGRCFRDLEWEEKITKMCQEMGMGAQFGGKYYVHDVRVIRAPRHAASCPVAIGVSCSADRNIKAKITPEGIFVEKLEKNPARFLPAQAPAMTPAVDIDLDEGMDKVREILTKYPIKTRLNLKGTLIVARDIAHARFKQMLDEGQPMPEYFKKHPVYYAGPAKTPQGMASGSFGPTTAGRMDPYVDLFQSVGGSMVMVAKGNRSKAVTDACKAHGGFYLGSIGGPAAILAKNSIKSVEVVDFPELGMEAVRKIYVENFPAFIIVDDKGNDFFADFAH
;
A
#
# COMPACT_ATOMS: atom_id res chain seq x y z
N MET A 1 4.96 46.86 -14.31
CA MET A 1 4.88 45.44 -14.73
C MET A 1 5.87 44.70 -13.86
N ALA A 2 5.55 43.48 -13.39
CA ALA A 2 6.51 42.69 -12.66
C ALA A 2 7.62 42.19 -13.60
N ASP A 3 8.85 42.12 -13.11
CA ASP A 3 9.98 41.60 -13.86
C ASP A 3 9.82 40.09 -14.09
N PHE A 4 10.45 39.56 -15.13
CA PHE A 4 10.50 38.11 -15.36
C PHE A 4 11.32 37.42 -14.28
N ILE A 5 10.70 36.50 -13.52
CA ILE A 5 11.35 35.65 -12.55
C ILE A 5 10.98 34.22 -12.90
N TYR A 6 11.97 33.36 -13.15
CA TYR A 6 11.77 31.90 -13.19
C TYR A 6 11.99 31.30 -11.82
N GLN A 7 11.01 30.50 -11.38
CA GLN A 7 11.09 29.75 -10.13
C GLN A 7 10.83 28.28 -10.41
N GLU A 8 11.78 27.44 -10.03
CA GLU A 8 11.57 26.01 -9.99
C GLU A 8 10.43 25.65 -9.01
N PRO A 9 9.43 24.86 -9.43
CA PRO A 9 8.30 24.52 -8.55
C PRO A 9 8.71 23.78 -7.29
N TYR A 10 9.71 22.90 -7.38
CA TYR A 10 10.15 22.05 -6.27
C TYR A 10 11.63 22.25 -5.95
N PRO A 11 12.03 23.39 -5.37
CA PRO A 11 13.43 23.66 -5.02
C PRO A 11 13.84 22.83 -3.80
N ILE A 12 14.36 21.63 -4.03
CA ILE A 12 14.89 20.76 -2.98
C ILE A 12 16.27 21.26 -2.58
N GLU A 13 16.42 21.76 -1.37
CA GLU A 13 17.64 22.43 -0.92
C GLU A 13 18.78 21.45 -0.58
N LYS A 14 18.46 20.26 -0.07
CA LYS A 14 19.46 19.28 0.34
C LYS A 14 18.90 17.85 0.26
N ASP A 15 19.56 17.01 -0.51
CA ASP A 15 19.35 15.56 -0.44
C ASP A 15 20.20 14.97 0.69
N THR A 16 19.55 14.39 1.72
CA THR A 16 20.18 13.72 2.84
C THR A 16 20.14 12.21 2.72
N THR A 17 19.72 11.68 1.57
CA THR A 17 19.62 10.26 1.31
C THR A 17 20.99 9.59 1.37
N GLU A 18 21.11 8.51 2.14
CA GLU A 18 22.28 7.65 2.09
C GLU A 18 22.18 6.71 0.90
N TYR A 19 23.23 6.70 0.07
CA TYR A 19 23.32 5.84 -1.09
C TYR A 19 24.39 4.76 -0.89
N GLU A 20 24.18 3.59 -1.51
CA GLU A 20 25.21 2.57 -1.71
C GLU A 20 25.56 2.46 -3.19
N LEU A 21 26.85 2.22 -3.48
CA LEU A 21 27.31 2.01 -4.84
C LEU A 21 26.84 0.65 -5.35
N LEU A 22 26.14 0.65 -6.50
CA LEU A 22 25.74 -0.57 -7.18
C LEU A 22 26.87 -1.08 -8.10
N THR A 23 27.39 -0.20 -8.96
CA THR A 23 28.47 -0.53 -9.89
C THR A 23 29.09 0.72 -10.52
N THR A 24 30.31 0.61 -11.01
CA THR A 24 30.99 1.61 -11.84
C THR A 24 31.11 1.20 -13.31
N ASP A 25 30.67 -0.01 -13.67
CA ASP A 25 30.98 -0.61 -14.97
C ASP A 25 30.24 0.00 -16.17
N TYR A 26 29.12 0.67 -15.92
CA TYR A 26 28.21 1.15 -16.98
C TYR A 26 28.23 2.66 -17.18
N VAL A 27 29.22 3.36 -16.64
CA VAL A 27 29.35 4.82 -16.73
C VAL A 27 30.72 5.21 -17.26
N LYS A 28 30.75 6.20 -18.13
CA LYS A 28 31.99 6.75 -18.68
C LYS A 28 31.81 8.22 -19.04
N VAL A 29 32.71 9.06 -18.57
CA VAL A 29 32.77 10.46 -19.05
C VAL A 29 33.55 10.49 -20.37
N VAL A 30 32.95 11.12 -21.36
CA VAL A 30 33.56 11.39 -22.66
C VAL A 30 33.54 12.89 -22.93
N GLU A 31 34.49 13.36 -23.72
CA GLU A 31 34.53 14.75 -24.18
C GLU A 31 34.01 14.81 -25.60
N CYS A 32 33.06 15.73 -25.84
CA CYS A 32 32.45 15.98 -27.14
C CYS A 32 32.31 17.48 -27.33
N ASP A 33 32.98 18.03 -28.36
CA ASP A 33 32.97 19.46 -28.66
C ASP A 33 33.29 20.39 -27.48
N GLY A 34 34.28 19.97 -26.66
CA GLY A 34 34.70 20.71 -25.47
C GLY A 34 33.78 20.58 -24.24
N ARG A 35 32.71 19.78 -24.33
CA ARG A 35 31.81 19.46 -23.21
C ARG A 35 32.06 18.05 -22.69
N LYS A 36 32.00 17.89 -21.39
CA LYS A 36 32.02 16.56 -20.76
C LYS A 36 30.61 15.99 -20.75
N ILE A 37 30.47 14.77 -21.20
CA ILE A 37 29.19 14.07 -21.28
C ILE A 37 29.33 12.74 -20.51
N LEU A 38 28.39 12.47 -19.63
CA LEU A 38 28.25 11.17 -18.99
C LEU A 38 27.57 10.20 -19.96
N LYS A 39 28.32 9.24 -20.46
CA LYS A 39 27.76 8.15 -21.25
C LYS A 39 27.40 7.00 -20.31
N VAL A 40 26.14 6.58 -20.36
CA VAL A 40 25.60 5.47 -19.58
C VAL A 40 25.27 4.32 -20.52
N ASP A 41 25.78 3.14 -20.27
CA ASP A 41 25.39 1.94 -21.02
C ASP A 41 23.92 1.60 -20.68
N PRO A 42 23.08 1.31 -21.69
CA PRO A 42 21.66 0.92 -21.46
C PRO A 42 21.49 -0.23 -20.47
N LYS A 43 22.42 -1.17 -20.41
CA LYS A 43 22.42 -2.26 -19.41
C LYS A 43 22.52 -1.73 -17.98
N GLY A 44 23.13 -0.58 -17.77
CA GLY A 44 23.17 0.08 -16.47
C GLY A 44 21.79 0.51 -16.00
N LEU A 45 20.94 1.02 -16.91
CA LEU A 45 19.54 1.35 -16.60
C LEU A 45 18.70 0.10 -16.28
N GLU A 46 18.88 -0.98 -17.07
CA GLU A 46 18.21 -2.27 -16.82
C GLU A 46 18.59 -2.80 -15.44
N LEU A 47 19.89 -2.81 -15.11
CA LEU A 47 20.40 -3.27 -13.82
C LEU A 47 19.89 -2.43 -12.66
N LEU A 48 19.90 -1.10 -12.80
CA LEU A 48 19.40 -0.18 -11.78
C LEU A 48 17.93 -0.40 -11.50
N SER A 49 17.10 -0.47 -12.54
CA SER A 49 15.66 -0.72 -12.43
C SER A 49 15.39 -2.07 -11.76
N LYS A 50 16.05 -3.13 -12.20
CA LYS A 50 15.95 -4.47 -11.62
C LYS A 50 16.31 -4.47 -10.13
N ARG A 51 17.42 -3.81 -9.76
CA ARG A 51 17.85 -3.71 -8.37
C ARG A 51 16.87 -2.92 -7.52
N ALA A 52 16.42 -1.77 -7.98
CA ALA A 52 15.51 -0.90 -7.24
C ALA A 52 14.17 -1.60 -6.94
N TYR A 53 13.54 -2.21 -7.94
CA TYR A 53 12.27 -2.91 -7.76
C TYR A 53 12.41 -4.21 -6.94
N SER A 54 13.55 -4.88 -7.03
CA SER A 54 13.87 -6.00 -6.13
C SER A 54 13.99 -5.51 -4.69
N ASP A 55 14.77 -4.48 -4.44
CA ASP A 55 15.03 -3.97 -3.09
C ASP A 55 13.74 -3.51 -2.40
N VAL A 56 12.88 -2.72 -3.04
CA VAL A 56 11.61 -2.25 -2.44
C VAL A 56 10.60 -3.37 -2.19
N SER A 57 10.75 -4.52 -2.83
CA SER A 57 9.87 -5.66 -2.59
C SER A 57 10.19 -6.39 -1.28
N PHE A 58 11.41 -6.25 -0.76
CA PHE A 58 11.91 -6.99 0.40
C PHE A 58 12.45 -6.11 1.54
N TYR A 59 12.81 -4.86 1.26
CA TYR A 59 13.42 -3.94 2.22
C TYR A 59 12.64 -2.64 2.32
N LEU A 60 12.69 -2.02 3.50
CA LEU A 60 12.09 -0.72 3.78
C LEU A 60 13.16 0.26 4.28
N ARG A 61 12.79 1.54 4.29
CA ARG A 61 13.65 2.60 4.84
C ARG A 61 13.83 2.44 6.35
N PRO A 62 15.03 2.65 6.91
CA PRO A 62 15.25 2.63 8.36
C PRO A 62 14.33 3.59 9.11
N SER A 63 14.04 4.77 8.53
CA SER A 63 13.15 5.76 9.12
C SER A 63 11.71 5.28 9.28
N HIS A 64 11.20 4.49 8.33
CA HIS A 64 9.88 3.85 8.42
C HIS A 64 9.83 2.81 9.56
N LEU A 65 10.84 1.95 9.63
CA LEU A 65 10.94 0.92 10.66
C LEU A 65 11.07 1.52 12.07
N GLN A 66 11.80 2.63 12.19
CA GLN A 66 11.91 3.35 13.46
C GLN A 66 10.55 3.89 13.92
N LYS A 67 9.71 4.37 13.01
CA LYS A 67 8.35 4.82 13.36
C LYS A 67 7.47 3.67 13.88
N LEU A 68 7.59 2.49 13.30
CA LEU A 68 6.93 1.29 13.84
C LEU A 68 7.45 0.93 15.23
N ALA A 69 8.77 0.96 15.44
CA ALA A 69 9.36 0.69 16.75
C ALA A 69 8.90 1.72 17.82
N ASN A 70 8.80 2.99 17.45
CA ASN A 70 8.33 4.05 18.35
C ASN A 70 6.88 3.82 18.85
N ILE A 71 6.02 3.20 18.03
CA ILE A 71 4.66 2.83 18.46
C ILE A 71 4.70 1.85 19.64
N LEU A 72 5.66 0.93 19.64
CA LEU A 72 5.78 -0.08 20.71
C LEU A 72 6.17 0.54 22.06
N GLU A 73 6.91 1.64 22.01
CA GLU A 73 7.40 2.36 23.20
C GLU A 73 6.41 3.41 23.73
N ASP A 74 5.40 3.78 22.92
CA ASP A 74 4.42 4.79 23.31
C ASP A 74 3.40 4.23 24.32
N PRO A 75 3.35 4.78 25.57
CA PRO A 75 2.39 4.33 26.57
C PRO A 75 0.94 4.64 26.22
N GLU A 76 0.68 5.60 25.32
CA GLU A 76 -0.67 5.96 24.85
C GLU A 76 -1.12 5.14 23.64
N ALA A 77 -0.24 4.33 23.04
CA ALA A 77 -0.63 3.44 21.95
C ALA A 77 -1.56 2.33 22.46
N SER A 78 -2.63 2.05 21.71
CA SER A 78 -3.54 0.95 22.02
C SER A 78 -2.82 -0.40 21.85
N ASP A 79 -3.33 -1.44 22.54
CA ASP A 79 -2.84 -2.81 22.34
C ASP A 79 -2.92 -3.24 20.86
N ASN A 80 -3.97 -2.80 20.15
CA ASN A 80 -4.13 -3.09 18.73
C ASN A 80 -3.10 -2.35 17.87
N ASP A 81 -2.82 -1.06 18.16
CA ASP A 81 -1.73 -0.33 17.49
C ASP A 81 -0.38 -1.05 17.68
N LYS A 82 -0.06 -1.43 18.93
CA LYS A 82 1.18 -2.13 19.24
C LYS A 82 1.25 -3.50 18.55
N PHE A 83 0.16 -4.24 18.55
CA PHE A 83 0.11 -5.55 17.88
C PHE A 83 0.35 -5.44 16.38
N VAL A 84 -0.29 -4.47 15.72
CA VAL A 84 -0.09 -4.23 14.28
C VAL A 84 1.35 -3.81 13.99
N ALA A 85 1.90 -2.86 14.75
CA ALA A 85 3.28 -2.39 14.56
C ALA A 85 4.31 -3.52 14.79
N TYR A 86 4.14 -4.32 15.83
CA TYR A 86 5.00 -5.46 16.11
C TYR A 86 4.94 -6.51 15.00
N THR A 87 3.73 -6.84 14.53
CA THR A 87 3.54 -7.79 13.43
C THR A 87 4.18 -7.29 12.13
N MET A 88 4.12 -5.98 11.86
CA MET A 88 4.79 -5.38 10.70
C MET A 88 6.31 -5.46 10.79
N LEU A 89 6.90 -5.26 11.97
CA LEU A 89 8.35 -5.42 12.17
C LEU A 89 8.79 -6.88 11.99
N LEU A 90 8.03 -7.84 12.53
CA LEU A 90 8.26 -9.27 12.30
C LEU A 90 8.14 -9.63 10.82
N ASN A 91 7.14 -9.08 10.14
CA ASN A 91 6.97 -9.27 8.71
C ASN A 91 8.17 -8.77 7.92
N GLN A 92 8.70 -7.61 8.29
CA GLN A 92 9.85 -7.06 7.58
C GLN A 92 11.12 -7.86 7.85
N ALA A 93 11.31 -8.39 9.05
CA ALA A 93 12.40 -9.33 9.34
C ALA A 93 12.29 -10.61 8.47
N THR A 94 11.07 -11.11 8.27
CA THR A 94 10.82 -12.25 7.37
C THR A 94 11.06 -11.90 5.90
N ALA A 95 10.56 -10.76 5.44
CA ALA A 95 10.73 -10.33 4.04
C ALA A 95 12.21 -10.09 3.68
N ALA A 96 13.00 -9.59 4.63
CA ALA A 96 14.43 -9.33 4.43
C ALA A 96 15.28 -10.60 4.17
N GLU A 97 14.72 -11.80 4.41
CA GLU A 97 15.34 -13.06 3.98
C GLU A 97 15.38 -13.20 2.44
N GLY A 98 14.58 -12.40 1.71
CA GLY A 98 14.62 -12.30 0.25
C GLY A 98 13.80 -13.33 -0.51
N GLU A 99 12.98 -14.15 0.16
CA GLU A 99 12.15 -15.18 -0.47
C GLU A 99 10.68 -14.75 -0.61
N LEU A 100 10.11 -14.20 0.45
CA LEU A 100 8.73 -13.74 0.50
C LEU A 100 8.68 -12.21 0.46
N PRO A 101 8.09 -11.59 -0.56
CA PRO A 101 7.96 -10.12 -0.60
C PRO A 101 7.14 -9.60 0.58
N THR A 102 7.40 -8.37 0.99
CA THR A 102 6.76 -7.70 2.14
C THR A 102 5.23 -7.78 2.09
N CYS A 103 4.64 -7.61 0.90
CA CYS A 103 3.20 -7.60 0.68
C CYS A 103 2.82 -8.57 -0.45
N GLN A 104 1.61 -9.14 -0.39
CA GLN A 104 1.07 -9.99 -1.47
C GLN A 104 0.73 -9.19 -2.73
N ASP A 105 0.34 -7.93 -2.58
CA ASP A 105 0.18 -7.00 -3.70
C ASP A 105 1.53 -6.34 -3.97
N THR A 106 2.27 -6.89 -4.91
CA THR A 106 3.61 -6.42 -5.25
C THR A 106 3.61 -5.18 -6.14
N GLY A 107 2.43 -4.73 -6.55
CA GLY A 107 2.12 -3.38 -7.02
C GLY A 107 2.46 -3.08 -8.46
N THR A 108 2.07 -1.89 -8.87
CA THR A 108 2.46 -1.26 -10.13
C THR A 108 3.83 -0.61 -9.99
N ALA A 109 4.72 -0.87 -10.92
CA ALA A 109 6.02 -0.20 -10.99
C ALA A 109 5.88 1.22 -11.55
N ILE A 110 6.44 2.18 -10.83
CA ILE A 110 6.46 3.60 -11.19
C ILE A 110 7.90 4.10 -11.12
N CYS A 111 8.33 4.84 -12.12
CA CYS A 111 9.63 5.51 -12.16
C CYS A 111 9.45 6.99 -12.50
N ILE A 112 10.03 7.87 -11.72
CA ILE A 112 10.14 9.30 -12.00
C ILE A 112 11.62 9.60 -12.11
N GLY A 113 12.09 9.98 -13.31
CA GLY A 113 13.47 10.28 -13.63
C GLY A 113 13.70 11.75 -13.96
N HIS A 114 14.85 12.30 -13.56
CA HIS A 114 15.34 13.61 -13.98
C HIS A 114 16.71 13.40 -14.63
N LYS A 115 16.75 13.52 -15.97
CA LYS A 115 17.95 13.25 -16.78
C LYS A 115 18.69 14.55 -17.04
N GLY A 116 19.87 14.71 -16.48
CA GLY A 116 20.75 15.85 -16.75
C GLY A 116 21.01 16.03 -18.24
N GLU A 117 21.18 17.27 -18.69
CA GLU A 117 21.38 17.56 -20.12
C GLU A 117 22.62 16.88 -20.70
N ASP A 118 23.67 16.69 -19.89
CA ASP A 118 24.93 16.05 -20.29
C ASP A 118 24.98 14.54 -19.98
N VAL A 119 23.82 13.89 -19.86
CA VAL A 119 23.69 12.43 -19.74
C VAL A 119 23.22 11.83 -21.07
N TYR A 120 23.98 10.91 -21.62
CA TYR A 120 23.66 10.22 -22.87
C TYR A 120 23.58 8.72 -22.66
N THR A 121 22.47 8.10 -23.02
CA THR A 121 22.25 6.65 -22.93
C THR A 121 22.27 5.97 -24.29
N GLY A 122 21.87 6.67 -25.36
CA GLY A 122 21.85 6.12 -26.71
C GLY A 122 20.78 5.04 -26.95
N ALA A 123 19.79 4.95 -26.06
CA ALA A 123 18.71 3.97 -26.12
C ALA A 123 17.39 4.62 -25.67
N ASP A 124 16.29 3.88 -25.78
CA ASP A 124 15.04 4.24 -25.14
C ASP A 124 15.13 3.90 -23.63
N ASP A 125 15.25 4.94 -22.81
CA ASP A 125 15.45 4.79 -21.38
C ASP A 125 14.23 4.12 -20.72
N ALA A 126 13.01 4.41 -21.21
CA ALA A 126 11.80 3.82 -20.69
C ALA A 126 11.73 2.31 -20.99
N GLU A 127 12.17 1.88 -22.19
CA GLU A 127 12.27 0.47 -22.55
C GLU A 127 13.28 -0.27 -21.63
N CYS A 128 14.44 0.33 -21.38
CA CYS A 128 15.45 -0.25 -20.50
C CYS A 128 14.93 -0.42 -19.06
N ILE A 129 14.26 0.60 -18.53
CA ILE A 129 13.66 0.55 -17.19
C ILE A 129 12.56 -0.50 -17.14
N ALA A 130 11.66 -0.55 -18.14
CA ALA A 130 10.60 -1.54 -18.24
C ALA A 130 11.13 -2.98 -18.28
N LYS A 131 12.27 -3.20 -18.95
CA LYS A 131 12.93 -4.49 -18.97
C LYS A 131 13.42 -4.93 -17.60
N GLY A 132 13.97 -4.01 -16.80
CA GLY A 132 14.34 -4.28 -15.42
C GLY A 132 13.12 -4.64 -14.55
N VAL A 133 11.95 -3.98 -14.76
CA VAL A 133 10.68 -4.37 -14.13
C VAL A 133 10.29 -5.79 -14.51
N TYR A 134 10.26 -6.09 -15.81
CA TYR A 134 9.91 -7.43 -16.31
C TYR A 134 10.74 -8.53 -15.68
N GLU A 135 12.07 -8.36 -15.66
CA GLU A 135 13.01 -9.34 -15.09
C GLU A 135 12.78 -9.53 -13.59
N THR A 136 12.58 -8.43 -12.85
CA THR A 136 12.32 -8.49 -11.40
C THR A 136 11.07 -9.30 -11.10
N TYR A 137 9.95 -8.98 -11.75
CA TYR A 137 8.67 -9.67 -11.50
C TYR A 137 8.67 -11.13 -11.97
N LYS A 138 9.53 -11.47 -12.95
CA LYS A 138 9.72 -12.84 -13.40
C LYS A 138 10.53 -13.68 -12.41
N GLU A 139 11.61 -13.10 -11.86
CA GLU A 139 12.60 -13.84 -11.07
C GLU A 139 12.32 -13.88 -9.57
N ARG A 140 11.58 -12.90 -9.04
CA ARG A 140 11.45 -12.65 -7.59
C ARG A 140 10.06 -12.98 -7.07
N ASN A 141 9.51 -14.11 -7.12
CA ASN A 141 8.24 -14.53 -6.51
C ASN A 141 7.15 -13.42 -6.38
N LEU A 142 7.14 -12.45 -7.31
CA LEU A 142 6.23 -11.31 -7.31
C LEU A 142 4.97 -11.63 -8.11
N ARG A 143 3.86 -11.01 -7.73
CA ARG A 143 2.57 -11.18 -8.38
C ARG A 143 2.42 -10.24 -9.57
N TYR A 144 1.96 -10.75 -10.71
CA TYR A 144 1.56 -9.90 -11.84
C TYR A 144 0.21 -9.26 -11.55
N SER A 145 0.17 -7.95 -11.42
CA SER A 145 -1.02 -7.18 -11.06
C SER A 145 -1.54 -6.29 -12.19
N GLN A 146 -0.79 -6.16 -13.30
CA GLN A 146 -1.19 -5.30 -14.41
C GLN A 146 -2.17 -6.00 -15.33
N VAL A 147 -3.24 -5.28 -15.66
CA VAL A 147 -4.29 -5.68 -16.59
C VAL A 147 -4.19 -4.78 -17.81
N VAL A 148 -4.27 -5.37 -18.99
CA VAL A 148 -4.21 -4.67 -20.27
C VAL A 148 -5.56 -4.75 -20.99
N PRO A 149 -6.11 -3.62 -21.44
CA PRO A 149 -7.38 -3.59 -22.15
C PRO A 149 -7.21 -3.97 -23.63
N PHE A 150 -8.15 -4.71 -24.16
CA PHE A 150 -8.30 -4.99 -25.59
C PHE A 150 -9.43 -4.19 -26.20
N THR A 151 -10.51 -3.99 -25.44
CA THR A 151 -11.64 -3.12 -25.79
C THR A 151 -12.04 -2.31 -24.58
N MET A 152 -13.13 -1.56 -24.65
CA MET A 152 -13.65 -0.82 -23.50
C MET A 152 -14.04 -1.73 -22.33
N THR A 153 -14.44 -2.96 -22.60
CA THR A 153 -14.96 -3.91 -21.60
C THR A 153 -14.16 -5.19 -21.46
N GLU A 154 -13.24 -5.45 -22.39
CA GLU A 154 -12.40 -6.65 -22.38
C GLU A 154 -10.98 -6.32 -21.94
N GLU A 155 -10.51 -7.01 -20.93
CA GLU A 155 -9.15 -6.85 -20.40
C GLU A 155 -8.57 -8.20 -19.96
N LYS A 156 -7.25 -8.26 -19.87
CA LYS A 156 -6.52 -9.47 -19.47
C LYS A 156 -5.30 -9.10 -18.64
N ASN A 157 -4.95 -9.95 -17.68
CA ASN A 157 -3.67 -9.81 -16.97
C ASN A 157 -2.52 -9.90 -17.97
N SER A 158 -1.58 -8.96 -17.89
CA SER A 158 -0.46 -8.88 -18.84
C SER A 158 0.51 -10.05 -18.75
N GLY A 159 0.58 -10.73 -17.60
CA GLY A 159 1.54 -11.81 -17.34
C GLY A 159 3.00 -11.37 -17.24
N THR A 160 3.23 -10.04 -17.21
CA THR A 160 4.57 -9.44 -17.18
C THR A 160 4.74 -8.35 -16.14
N ASN A 161 3.63 -7.93 -15.53
CA ASN A 161 3.49 -6.71 -14.71
C ASN A 161 3.81 -5.40 -15.47
N LEU A 162 3.78 -5.43 -16.79
CA LEU A 162 3.85 -4.26 -17.66
C LEU A 162 2.45 -3.92 -18.22
N PRO A 163 2.21 -2.68 -18.62
CA PRO A 163 3.15 -1.55 -18.64
C PRO A 163 3.45 -1.00 -17.24
N ALA A 164 4.63 -0.41 -17.07
CA ALA A 164 4.98 0.43 -15.93
C ALA A 164 4.66 1.90 -16.25
N GLN A 165 4.49 2.74 -15.23
CA GLN A 165 4.48 4.18 -15.41
C GLN A 165 5.92 4.69 -15.34
N ILE A 166 6.42 5.29 -16.42
CA ILE A 166 7.80 5.80 -16.50
C ILE A 166 7.74 7.21 -17.05
N ASP A 167 8.07 8.18 -16.20
CA ASP A 167 8.09 9.60 -16.52
C ASP A 167 9.53 10.11 -16.37
N ILE A 168 10.14 10.58 -17.48
CA ILE A 168 11.50 11.11 -17.48
C ILE A 168 11.44 12.57 -17.87
N TYR A 169 11.92 13.42 -16.98
CA TYR A 169 11.99 14.87 -17.14
C TYR A 169 13.42 15.30 -17.52
N ALA A 170 13.50 16.37 -18.30
CA ALA A 170 14.77 17.01 -18.58
C ALA A 170 15.34 17.63 -17.31
N GLY A 171 16.61 17.39 -17.07
CA GLY A 171 17.36 17.99 -15.97
C GLY A 171 18.05 19.29 -16.37
N HIS A 172 18.86 19.84 -15.48
CA HIS A 172 19.51 21.13 -15.69
C HIS A 172 20.63 21.06 -16.73
N PRO A 173 20.88 22.18 -17.47
CA PRO A 173 22.02 22.30 -18.35
C PRO A 173 23.34 22.09 -17.60
N GLY A 174 24.28 21.37 -18.23
CA GLY A 174 25.59 21.07 -17.65
C GLY A 174 25.59 19.96 -16.59
N SER A 175 24.43 19.40 -16.27
CA SER A 175 24.33 18.30 -15.29
C SER A 175 24.68 16.96 -15.93
N MET A 176 25.61 16.23 -15.31
CA MET A 176 25.95 14.84 -15.58
C MET A 176 25.32 13.89 -14.57
N GLU A 177 24.20 14.27 -13.95
CA GLU A 177 23.46 13.44 -13.02
C GLU A 177 22.14 12.96 -13.63
N TYR A 178 21.79 11.72 -13.36
CA TYR A 178 20.51 11.13 -13.70
C TYR A 178 19.87 10.58 -12.42
N GLU A 179 18.86 11.27 -11.92
CA GLU A 179 18.21 10.97 -10.65
C GLU A 179 16.91 10.21 -10.87
N PHE A 180 16.57 9.32 -9.93
CA PHE A 180 15.37 8.49 -10.00
C PHE A 180 14.67 8.40 -8.66
N LEU A 181 13.34 8.35 -8.74
CA LEU A 181 12.46 7.85 -7.69
C LEU A 181 11.70 6.63 -8.25
N PHE A 182 11.96 5.46 -7.68
CA PHE A 182 11.21 4.24 -7.99
C PHE A 182 10.20 3.96 -6.89
N ILE A 183 8.97 3.62 -7.31
CA ILE A 183 7.85 3.33 -6.41
C ILE A 183 7.19 2.04 -6.88
N THR A 184 6.80 1.16 -5.94
CA THR A 184 5.80 0.13 -6.21
C THR A 184 4.53 0.43 -5.43
N LYS A 185 3.41 0.58 -6.15
CA LYS A 185 2.13 1.00 -5.58
C LYS A 185 1.11 -0.12 -5.68
N GLY A 186 0.69 -0.66 -4.54
CA GLY A 186 -0.39 -1.64 -4.48
C GLY A 186 -1.76 -1.01 -4.78
N GLY A 187 -2.71 -1.82 -5.25
CA GLY A 187 -4.05 -1.36 -5.59
C GLY A 187 -4.79 -0.71 -4.41
N GLY A 188 -4.61 -1.23 -3.20
CA GLY A 188 -5.22 -0.66 -2.00
C GLY A 188 -4.82 0.79 -1.76
N SER A 189 -3.53 1.10 -1.81
CA SER A 189 -3.06 2.48 -1.64
C SER A 189 -3.30 3.35 -2.87
N ALA A 190 -3.25 2.79 -4.08
CA ALA A 190 -3.59 3.52 -5.31
C ALA A 190 -5.04 4.03 -5.27
N ASN A 191 -5.98 3.22 -4.77
CA ASN A 191 -7.39 3.58 -4.61
C ASN A 191 -7.65 4.64 -3.52
N LYS A 192 -6.64 5.03 -2.75
CA LYS A 192 -6.72 6.07 -1.71
C LYS A 192 -5.96 7.33 -2.11
N THR A 193 -6.01 7.64 -3.41
CA THR A 193 -5.59 8.93 -3.97
C THR A 193 -6.81 9.64 -4.51
N PHE A 194 -7.10 10.82 -3.94
CA PHE A 194 -8.28 11.62 -4.26
C PHE A 194 -7.86 12.99 -4.76
N LEU A 195 -8.63 13.51 -5.70
CA LEU A 195 -8.54 14.90 -6.17
C LEU A 195 -9.90 15.57 -5.99
N TYR A 196 -9.90 16.68 -5.26
CA TYR A 196 -11.08 17.52 -5.03
C TYR A 196 -10.87 18.87 -5.68
N GLN A 197 -11.82 19.28 -6.52
CA GLN A 197 -11.83 20.62 -7.09
C GLN A 197 -12.51 21.57 -6.14
N GLN A 198 -11.74 22.45 -5.52
CA GLN A 198 -12.19 23.45 -4.58
C GLN A 198 -12.02 24.86 -5.13
N THR A 199 -12.39 25.86 -4.35
CA THR A 199 -12.22 27.27 -4.65
C THR A 199 -11.42 27.98 -3.57
N LYS A 200 -11.10 29.27 -3.78
CA LYS A 200 -10.46 30.12 -2.76
C LYS A 200 -11.21 30.11 -1.42
N ALA A 201 -12.53 29.84 -1.42
CA ALA A 201 -13.33 29.79 -0.19
C ALA A 201 -12.84 28.73 0.82
N LEU A 202 -12.14 27.70 0.35
CA LEU A 202 -11.50 26.70 1.21
C LEU A 202 -10.34 27.27 2.04
N LEU A 203 -9.64 28.29 1.54
CA LEU A 203 -8.37 28.77 2.11
C LEU A 203 -8.59 29.67 3.34
N ASN A 204 -9.20 29.12 4.36
CA ASN A 204 -9.28 29.65 5.71
C ASN A 204 -9.33 28.48 6.71
N GLU A 205 -8.94 28.72 7.94
CA GLU A 205 -8.78 27.64 8.93
C GLU A 205 -10.06 26.84 9.16
N LYS A 206 -11.19 27.51 9.31
CA LYS A 206 -12.50 26.84 9.57
C LYS A 206 -12.89 25.89 8.45
N SER A 207 -12.77 26.34 7.19
CA SER A 207 -13.14 25.54 6.02
C SER A 207 -12.16 24.39 5.80
N LEU A 208 -10.85 24.60 6.00
CA LEU A 208 -9.84 23.55 5.89
C LEU A 208 -10.03 22.48 6.95
N VAL A 209 -10.27 22.85 8.21
CA VAL A 209 -10.55 21.89 9.29
C VAL A 209 -11.79 21.05 8.97
N ALA A 210 -12.89 21.68 8.53
CA ALA A 210 -14.10 20.95 8.13
C ALA A 210 -13.80 19.97 6.98
N PHE A 211 -13.15 20.45 5.93
CA PHE A 211 -12.76 19.64 4.77
C PHE A 211 -11.96 18.39 5.15
N PHE A 212 -10.92 18.55 5.97
CA PHE A 212 -10.10 17.42 6.37
C PHE A 212 -10.84 16.46 7.31
N LYS A 213 -11.67 16.96 8.24
CA LYS A 213 -12.50 16.09 9.07
C LYS A 213 -13.45 15.21 8.24
N ASP A 214 -13.98 15.73 7.16
CA ASP A 214 -14.86 14.98 6.28
C ASP A 214 -14.11 13.96 5.42
N HIS A 215 -12.98 14.35 4.82
CA HIS A 215 -12.30 13.53 3.80
C HIS A 215 -11.22 12.57 4.32
N LEU A 216 -10.65 12.80 5.51
CA LEU A 216 -9.68 11.86 6.08
C LEU A 216 -10.30 10.49 6.39
N LYS A 217 -11.58 10.44 6.70
CA LYS A 217 -12.33 9.20 6.95
C LYS A 217 -12.43 8.32 5.70
N ASP A 218 -12.49 8.94 4.51
CA ASP A 218 -12.61 8.23 3.22
C ASP A 218 -11.39 7.36 2.91
N LEU A 219 -10.25 7.64 3.54
CA LEU A 219 -9.06 6.80 3.42
C LEU A 219 -9.32 5.40 3.98
N GLY A 220 -10.06 5.27 5.09
CA GLY A 220 -10.34 4.00 5.73
C GLY A 220 -9.08 3.20 6.05
N THR A 221 -9.22 1.90 6.22
CA THR A 221 -8.11 1.00 6.57
C THR A 221 -7.72 0.02 5.47
N SER A 222 -8.41 0.02 4.34
CA SER A 222 -8.15 -0.94 3.24
C SER A 222 -6.78 -0.81 2.58
N ALA A 223 -6.14 0.36 2.70
CA ALA A 223 -4.78 0.59 2.22
C ALA A 223 -3.69 0.26 3.26
N CYS A 224 -4.05 -0.30 4.40
CA CYS A 224 -3.15 -0.77 5.46
C CYS A 224 -2.39 0.35 6.17
N PRO A 225 -3.04 1.12 7.06
CA PRO A 225 -2.34 2.08 7.94
C PRO A 225 -1.42 1.34 8.94
N PRO A 226 -0.49 2.03 9.61
CA PRO A 226 -0.26 3.48 9.61
C PRO A 226 0.20 4.04 8.27
N TYR A 227 -0.32 5.20 7.88
CA TYR A 227 -0.01 5.82 6.59
C TYR A 227 1.11 6.86 6.68
N HIS A 228 1.88 7.00 5.61
CA HIS A 228 2.50 8.27 5.26
C HIS A 228 1.48 9.05 4.44
N LEU A 229 0.84 10.03 5.06
CA LEU A 229 -0.22 10.81 4.45
C LEU A 229 0.37 12.02 3.73
N ALA A 230 -0.04 12.25 2.51
CA ALA A 230 0.34 13.42 1.75
C ALA A 230 -0.89 14.22 1.31
N VAL A 231 -0.78 15.52 1.42
CA VAL A 231 -1.78 16.51 0.99
C VAL A 231 -1.10 17.54 0.10
N CYS A 232 -1.71 17.87 -1.03
CA CYS A 232 -1.33 19.02 -1.83
C CYS A 232 -2.52 19.97 -1.94
N ILE A 233 -2.31 21.24 -1.60
CA ILE A 233 -3.29 22.31 -1.77
C ILE A 233 -2.79 23.26 -2.84
N GLY A 234 -3.45 23.28 -3.99
CA GLY A 234 -3.06 24.02 -5.18
C GLY A 234 -2.43 23.11 -6.25
N GLY A 235 -1.80 23.73 -7.19
CA GLY A 235 -1.25 23.16 -8.40
C GLY A 235 -1.71 23.99 -9.60
N THR A 236 -0.82 24.24 -10.55
CA THR A 236 -1.13 24.98 -11.79
C THR A 236 -2.03 24.16 -12.72
N SER A 237 -2.12 22.85 -12.47
CA SER A 237 -3.04 21.89 -13.08
C SER A 237 -3.46 20.82 -12.08
N ALA A 238 -4.53 20.09 -12.38
CA ALA A 238 -4.95 18.92 -11.62
C ALA A 238 -3.85 17.83 -11.59
N GLU A 239 -3.17 17.63 -12.72
CA GLU A 239 -2.04 16.70 -12.82
C GLU A 239 -0.89 17.09 -11.90
N MET A 240 -0.50 18.36 -11.85
CA MET A 240 0.54 18.84 -10.93
C MET A 240 0.15 18.57 -9.47
N CYS A 241 -1.11 18.78 -9.08
CA CYS A 241 -1.59 18.50 -7.73
C CYS A 241 -1.45 17.01 -7.37
N LEU A 242 -1.88 16.10 -8.25
CA LEU A 242 -1.74 14.65 -8.07
C LEU A 242 -0.28 14.18 -8.07
N SER A 243 0.54 14.69 -9.00
CA SER A 243 1.97 14.38 -9.05
C SER A 243 2.70 14.82 -7.77
N THR A 244 2.33 16.00 -7.24
CA THR A 244 2.88 16.51 -5.98
C THR A 244 2.56 15.59 -4.82
N VAL A 245 1.32 15.14 -4.69
CA VAL A 245 0.92 14.18 -3.64
C VAL A 245 1.67 12.86 -3.76
N LYS A 246 1.83 12.33 -4.97
CA LYS A 246 2.62 11.12 -5.21
C LYS A 246 4.05 11.27 -4.71
N LYS A 247 4.74 12.34 -5.11
CA LYS A 247 6.11 12.65 -4.68
C LYS A 247 6.21 12.85 -3.16
N ALA A 248 5.26 13.60 -2.58
CA ALA A 248 5.22 13.86 -1.14
C ALA A 248 5.01 12.57 -0.34
N SER A 249 4.10 11.69 -0.78
CA SER A 249 3.84 10.40 -0.11
C SER A 249 5.06 9.48 -0.08
N ALA A 250 5.97 9.62 -1.04
CA ALA A 250 7.23 8.88 -1.12
C ALA A 250 8.39 9.54 -0.35
N GLY A 251 8.15 10.68 0.32
CA GLY A 251 9.20 11.44 1.01
C GLY A 251 10.12 12.24 0.09
N TYR A 252 9.83 12.29 -1.21
CA TYR A 252 10.68 12.97 -2.19
C TYR A 252 10.75 14.48 -2.00
N LEU A 253 9.71 15.07 -1.41
CA LEU A 253 9.58 16.51 -1.17
C LEU A 253 9.88 16.93 0.28
N ASP A 254 10.50 16.08 1.08
CA ASP A 254 10.73 16.34 2.51
C ASP A 254 11.65 17.54 2.78
N HIS A 255 12.50 17.88 1.83
CA HIS A 255 13.45 19.00 1.92
C HIS A 255 13.03 20.24 1.11
N LEU A 256 11.74 20.39 0.82
CA LEU A 256 11.20 21.65 0.33
C LEU A 256 11.31 22.74 1.40
N PRO A 257 11.43 24.02 0.99
CA PRO A 257 11.29 25.14 1.91
C PRO A 257 9.98 25.10 2.70
N THR A 258 9.94 25.75 3.85
CA THR A 258 8.75 25.82 4.72
C THR A 258 7.94 27.11 4.56
N SER A 259 8.26 27.91 3.53
CA SER A 259 7.53 29.14 3.20
C SER A 259 7.50 29.37 1.68
N GLY A 260 6.45 30.01 1.21
CA GLY A 260 6.35 30.48 -0.17
C GLY A 260 7.27 31.68 -0.48
N ASN A 261 7.32 32.07 -1.75
CA ASN A 261 7.99 33.27 -2.22
C ASN A 261 7.22 33.90 -3.39
N GLU A 262 7.66 35.06 -3.84
CA GLU A 262 7.03 35.78 -4.96
C GLU A 262 7.17 35.06 -6.30
N GLY A 263 8.18 34.21 -6.46
CA GLY A 263 8.39 33.39 -7.66
C GLY A 263 7.42 32.20 -7.79
N GLY A 264 6.71 31.83 -6.71
CA GLY A 264 5.70 30.78 -6.76
C GLY A 264 6.24 29.36 -6.49
N ARG A 265 7.26 29.20 -5.64
CA ARG A 265 7.75 27.89 -5.22
C ARG A 265 6.71 27.14 -4.38
N CYS A 266 6.67 25.82 -4.51
CA CYS A 266 5.98 24.95 -3.56
C CYS A 266 6.71 24.94 -2.22
N PHE A 267 5.98 24.74 -1.12
CA PHE A 267 6.55 24.65 0.21
C PHE A 267 5.78 23.68 1.09
N ARG A 268 6.45 23.18 2.14
CA ARG A 268 5.84 22.38 3.20
C ARG A 268 5.21 23.29 4.24
N ASP A 269 3.97 23.04 4.59
CA ASP A 269 3.27 23.75 5.67
C ASP A 269 3.29 22.90 6.95
N LEU A 270 4.32 23.13 7.78
CA LEU A 270 4.55 22.34 9.00
C LEU A 270 3.43 22.52 10.03
N GLU A 271 2.78 23.68 10.07
CA GLU A 271 1.64 23.93 10.98
C GLU A 271 0.45 23.04 10.61
N TRP A 272 0.13 22.95 9.33
CA TRP A 272 -0.94 22.08 8.86
C TRP A 272 -0.58 20.58 8.92
N GLU A 273 0.70 20.22 8.79
CA GLU A 273 1.15 18.85 9.03
C GLU A 273 0.83 18.42 10.47
N GLU A 274 1.12 19.27 11.46
CA GLU A 274 0.82 19.00 12.87
C GLU A 274 -0.70 18.94 13.12
N LYS A 275 -1.48 19.91 12.60
CA LYS A 275 -2.94 19.95 12.76
C LYS A 275 -3.61 18.69 12.20
N ILE A 276 -3.22 18.26 11.00
CA ILE A 276 -3.80 17.06 10.37
C ILE A 276 -3.36 15.78 11.10
N THR A 277 -2.10 15.72 11.56
CA THR A 277 -1.62 14.60 12.39
C THR A 277 -2.50 14.45 13.63
N LYS A 278 -2.78 15.55 14.32
CA LYS A 278 -3.65 15.54 15.50
C LYS A 278 -5.08 15.10 15.17
N MET A 279 -5.65 15.58 14.07
CA MET A 279 -6.97 15.14 13.60
C MET A 279 -7.01 13.62 13.37
N CYS A 280 -5.96 13.06 12.75
CA CYS A 280 -5.84 11.62 12.51
C CYS A 280 -5.75 10.82 13.82
N GLN A 281 -5.03 11.33 14.82
CA GLN A 281 -4.92 10.70 16.14
C GLN A 281 -6.25 10.73 16.90
N GLU A 282 -6.95 11.86 16.87
CA GLU A 282 -8.24 12.05 17.55
C GLU A 282 -9.38 11.25 16.89
N MET A 283 -9.24 10.88 15.63
CA MET A 283 -10.23 10.06 14.90
C MET A 283 -10.43 8.68 15.56
N GLY A 284 -9.38 8.07 16.15
CA GLY A 284 -9.47 6.80 16.85
C GLY A 284 -9.48 5.56 15.94
N MET A 285 -9.26 5.72 14.64
CA MET A 285 -9.18 4.59 13.69
C MET A 285 -7.92 3.75 13.90
N GLY A 286 -6.83 4.40 14.31
CA GLY A 286 -5.56 3.77 14.65
C GLY A 286 -4.91 2.99 13.52
N ALA A 287 -4.01 2.08 13.88
CA ALA A 287 -3.37 1.16 12.98
C ALA A 287 -4.31 -0.01 12.65
N GLN A 288 -5.39 0.25 11.90
CA GLN A 288 -6.41 -0.67 11.37
C GLN A 288 -7.52 -1.11 12.34
N PHE A 289 -7.27 -1.23 13.64
CA PHE A 289 -8.22 -1.84 14.59
C PHE A 289 -8.46 -0.98 15.85
N GLY A 290 -8.38 0.33 15.71
CA GLY A 290 -8.59 1.28 16.80
C GLY A 290 -7.29 1.69 17.50
N GLY A 291 -7.20 2.95 17.85
CA GLY A 291 -6.05 3.58 18.47
C GLY A 291 -5.76 4.97 17.88
N LYS A 292 -4.55 5.47 18.06
CA LYS A 292 -4.14 6.78 17.55
C LYS A 292 -3.24 6.75 16.31
N TYR A 293 -2.64 5.60 15.98
CA TYR A 293 -1.65 5.50 14.92
C TYR A 293 -2.22 5.23 13.54
N TYR A 294 -3.14 6.10 13.11
CA TYR A 294 -3.67 6.09 11.74
C TYR A 294 -2.63 6.54 10.71
N VAL A 295 -1.75 7.46 11.11
CA VAL A 295 -0.64 7.95 10.30
C VAL A 295 0.69 7.83 11.04
N HIS A 296 1.75 7.58 10.30
CA HIS A 296 3.14 7.75 10.79
C HIS A 296 3.56 9.22 10.76
N ASP A 297 3.18 9.90 9.71
CA ASP A 297 3.44 11.31 9.47
C ASP A 297 2.46 11.86 8.42
N VAL A 298 2.46 13.19 8.34
CA VAL A 298 1.67 13.94 7.37
C VAL A 298 2.61 14.91 6.66
N ARG A 299 2.47 15.03 5.34
CA ARG A 299 3.16 16.01 4.52
C ARG A 299 2.15 16.89 3.82
N VAL A 300 2.20 18.18 4.07
CA VAL A 300 1.30 19.16 3.46
C VAL A 300 2.09 20.08 2.55
N ILE A 301 1.84 19.97 1.25
CA ILE A 301 2.48 20.80 0.24
C ILE A 301 1.50 21.88 -0.22
N ARG A 302 1.93 23.12 -0.12
CA ARG A 302 1.22 24.27 -0.68
C ARG A 302 1.86 24.65 -2.01
N ALA A 303 1.06 24.67 -3.07
CA ALA A 303 1.52 24.93 -4.45
C ALA A 303 0.82 26.16 -5.06
N PRO A 304 1.45 26.86 -6.01
CA PRO A 304 0.80 27.89 -6.80
C PRO A 304 -0.42 27.33 -7.53
N ARG A 305 -1.41 28.17 -7.82
CA ARG A 305 -2.66 27.74 -8.46
C ARG A 305 -3.19 28.80 -9.41
N HIS A 306 -4.05 28.40 -10.33
CA HIS A 306 -4.88 29.33 -11.07
C HIS A 306 -5.86 30.03 -10.10
N ALA A 307 -6.08 31.33 -10.24
CA ALA A 307 -6.89 32.10 -9.31
C ALA A 307 -8.33 31.57 -9.14
N ALA A 308 -8.93 31.03 -10.20
CA ALA A 308 -10.28 30.46 -10.21
C ALA A 308 -10.34 28.97 -9.83
N SER A 309 -9.23 28.33 -9.52
CA SER A 309 -9.15 26.91 -9.22
C SER A 309 -8.35 26.69 -7.91
N CYS A 310 -8.76 25.74 -7.09
CA CYS A 310 -8.02 25.32 -5.92
C CYS A 310 -8.10 23.80 -5.78
N PRO A 311 -7.37 23.05 -6.60
CA PRO A 311 -7.35 21.60 -6.46
C PRO A 311 -6.74 21.22 -5.12
N VAL A 312 -7.29 20.20 -4.48
CA VAL A 312 -6.75 19.56 -3.28
C VAL A 312 -6.62 18.07 -3.55
N ALA A 313 -5.42 17.55 -3.42
CA ALA A 313 -5.20 16.12 -3.52
C ALA A 313 -4.79 15.54 -2.17
N ILE A 314 -5.29 14.35 -1.87
CA ILE A 314 -4.96 13.55 -0.69
C ILE A 314 -4.52 12.18 -1.17
N GLY A 315 -3.40 11.68 -0.68
CA GLY A 315 -2.91 10.35 -1.03
C GLY A 315 -2.05 9.75 0.08
N VAL A 316 -1.80 8.45 -0.02
CA VAL A 316 -1.06 7.73 1.01
C VAL A 316 0.05 6.85 0.42
N SER A 317 1.13 6.69 1.18
CA SER A 317 1.98 5.52 1.14
C SER A 317 1.57 4.62 2.31
N CYS A 318 1.37 3.34 2.05
CA CYS A 318 0.86 2.40 3.06
C CYS A 318 1.98 1.84 3.95
N SER A 319 1.62 0.95 4.86
CA SER A 319 2.58 0.26 5.75
C SER A 319 3.69 -0.51 5.04
N ALA A 320 3.54 -0.77 3.75
CA ALA A 320 4.59 -1.38 2.91
C ALA A 320 5.44 -0.35 2.16
N ASP A 321 5.43 0.89 2.52
CA ASP A 321 6.22 2.07 2.07
C ASP A 321 7.35 1.80 1.05
N ARG A 322 7.00 1.33 -0.13
CA ARG A 322 7.92 0.79 -1.14
C ARG A 322 8.41 1.87 -2.09
N ASN A 323 9.32 2.69 -1.60
CA ASN A 323 9.93 3.79 -2.34
C ASN A 323 11.46 3.70 -2.21
N ILE A 324 12.17 3.98 -3.29
CA ILE A 324 13.64 4.02 -3.30
C ILE A 324 14.13 5.08 -4.27
N LYS A 325 15.09 5.88 -3.84
CA LYS A 325 15.82 6.79 -4.71
C LYS A 325 17.02 6.09 -5.33
N ALA A 326 17.44 6.58 -6.48
CA ALA A 326 18.66 6.15 -7.13
C ALA A 326 19.26 7.29 -7.94
N LYS A 327 20.54 7.17 -8.30
CA LYS A 327 21.19 8.12 -9.18
C LYS A 327 22.31 7.47 -9.97
N ILE A 328 22.57 8.04 -11.13
CA ILE A 328 23.73 7.73 -11.96
C ILE A 328 24.55 9.00 -12.06
N THR A 329 25.84 8.92 -11.76
CA THR A 329 26.79 10.02 -11.79
C THR A 329 28.07 9.55 -12.47
N PRO A 330 29.06 10.46 -12.73
CA PRO A 330 30.37 10.05 -13.23
C PRO A 330 31.10 9.01 -12.38
N GLU A 331 30.78 8.92 -11.09
CA GLU A 331 31.37 8.01 -10.13
C GLU A 331 30.74 6.62 -10.15
N GLY A 332 29.56 6.45 -10.74
CA GLY A 332 28.88 5.17 -10.81
C GLY A 332 27.35 5.25 -10.74
N ILE A 333 26.75 4.09 -10.52
CA ILE A 333 25.33 3.88 -10.32
C ILE A 333 25.08 3.59 -8.84
N PHE A 334 24.17 4.35 -8.23
CA PHE A 334 23.90 4.31 -6.80
C PHE A 334 22.40 4.07 -6.54
N VAL A 335 22.12 3.32 -5.48
CA VAL A 335 20.76 3.13 -4.96
C VAL A 335 20.68 3.59 -3.51
N GLU A 336 19.52 4.08 -3.10
CA GLU A 336 19.24 4.39 -1.69
C GLU A 336 19.47 3.16 -0.82
N LYS A 337 20.11 3.37 0.32
CA LYS A 337 20.41 2.32 1.27
C LYS A 337 19.20 1.99 2.11
N LEU A 338 18.49 0.91 1.77
CA LEU A 338 17.40 0.36 2.55
C LEU A 338 17.93 -0.56 3.67
N GLU A 339 17.07 -0.83 4.67
CA GLU A 339 17.42 -1.65 5.82
C GLU A 339 17.42 -3.14 5.49
N LYS A 340 18.57 -3.77 5.58
CA LYS A 340 18.76 -5.21 5.31
C LYS A 340 18.70 -6.07 6.58
N ASN A 341 18.75 -5.46 7.77
CA ASN A 341 18.62 -6.14 9.05
C ASN A 341 17.50 -5.50 9.90
N PRO A 342 16.23 -5.58 9.45
CA PRO A 342 15.13 -4.95 10.17
C PRO A 342 14.86 -5.58 11.54
N ALA A 343 15.39 -6.77 11.83
CA ALA A 343 15.30 -7.41 13.14
C ALA A 343 15.89 -6.54 14.27
N ARG A 344 16.81 -5.61 13.97
CA ARG A 344 17.38 -4.68 14.96
C ARG A 344 16.36 -3.69 15.54
N PHE A 345 15.21 -3.52 14.88
CA PHE A 345 14.10 -2.68 15.36
C PHE A 345 13.10 -3.44 16.22
N LEU A 346 13.23 -4.77 16.32
CA LEU A 346 12.38 -5.56 17.21
C LEU A 346 12.78 -5.34 18.67
N PRO A 347 11.81 -5.23 19.58
CA PRO A 347 12.10 -5.18 21.01
C PRO A 347 12.69 -6.53 21.48
N ALA A 348 13.48 -6.49 22.55
CA ALA A 348 14.10 -7.69 23.14
C ALA A 348 13.06 -8.73 23.58
N GLN A 349 11.85 -8.28 23.92
CA GLN A 349 10.71 -9.12 24.26
C GLN A 349 9.47 -8.61 23.55
N ALA A 350 8.57 -9.51 23.15
CA ALA A 350 7.28 -9.12 22.59
C ALA A 350 6.53 -8.18 23.56
N PRO A 351 5.88 -7.12 23.05
CA PRO A 351 5.11 -6.21 23.90
C PRO A 351 4.06 -6.97 24.71
N ALA A 352 3.87 -6.59 25.97
CA ALA A 352 2.75 -7.09 26.77
C ALA A 352 1.45 -6.56 26.17
N MET A 353 0.53 -7.45 25.86
CA MET A 353 -0.76 -7.13 25.24
C MET A 353 -1.84 -8.03 25.82
N THR A 354 -3.09 -7.56 25.76
CA THR A 354 -4.25 -8.39 26.10
C THR A 354 -4.21 -9.71 25.31
N PRO A 355 -4.40 -10.88 25.93
CA PRO A 355 -4.43 -12.15 25.23
C PRO A 355 -5.48 -12.20 24.11
N ALA A 356 -5.17 -12.84 23.00
CA ALA A 356 -6.14 -13.10 21.94
C ALA A 356 -7.09 -14.23 22.38
N VAL A 357 -8.29 -14.25 21.82
CA VAL A 357 -9.25 -15.34 21.97
C VAL A 357 -8.94 -16.43 20.94
N ASP A 358 -8.67 -17.64 21.39
CA ASP A 358 -8.44 -18.78 20.50
C ASP A 358 -9.76 -19.27 19.89
N ILE A 359 -9.78 -19.43 18.57
CA ILE A 359 -10.93 -19.94 17.82
C ILE A 359 -10.47 -21.11 16.95
N ASP A 360 -11.00 -22.29 17.19
CA ASP A 360 -10.84 -23.44 16.29
C ASP A 360 -11.97 -23.43 15.25
N LEU A 361 -11.61 -23.14 14.01
CA LEU A 361 -12.55 -23.01 12.89
C LEU A 361 -13.15 -24.36 12.45
N ASP A 362 -12.49 -25.48 12.81
CA ASP A 362 -12.92 -26.84 12.42
C ASP A 362 -13.92 -27.46 13.42
N GLU A 363 -14.25 -26.75 14.52
CA GLU A 363 -15.37 -27.13 15.40
C GLU A 363 -16.76 -26.96 14.72
N GLY A 364 -16.79 -26.36 13.54
CA GLY A 364 -18.00 -26.12 12.76
C GLY A 364 -18.54 -24.70 12.91
N MET A 365 -19.21 -24.22 11.86
CA MET A 365 -19.65 -22.84 11.72
C MET A 365 -20.55 -22.36 12.87
N ASP A 366 -21.47 -23.21 13.34
CA ASP A 366 -22.38 -22.84 14.43
C ASP A 366 -21.61 -22.64 15.75
N LYS A 367 -20.62 -23.49 16.03
CA LYS A 367 -19.79 -23.36 17.22
C LYS A 367 -18.90 -22.12 17.17
N VAL A 368 -18.31 -21.86 16.03
CA VAL A 368 -17.50 -20.64 15.80
C VAL A 368 -18.34 -19.39 16.07
N ARG A 369 -19.55 -19.31 15.53
CA ARG A 369 -20.47 -18.18 15.75
C ARG A 369 -20.92 -18.06 17.22
N GLU A 370 -21.21 -19.19 17.89
CA GLU A 370 -21.54 -19.22 19.32
C GLU A 370 -20.40 -18.67 20.20
N ILE A 371 -19.15 -18.86 19.81
CA ILE A 371 -18.02 -18.27 20.52
C ILE A 371 -17.89 -16.79 20.21
N LEU A 372 -17.90 -16.41 18.93
CA LEU A 372 -17.70 -15.03 18.48
C LEU A 372 -18.74 -14.05 19.08
N THR A 373 -20.01 -14.47 19.20
CA THR A 373 -21.09 -13.60 19.75
C THR A 373 -20.86 -13.18 21.22
N LYS A 374 -19.96 -13.88 21.95
CA LYS A 374 -19.63 -13.56 23.34
C LYS A 374 -18.67 -12.38 23.50
N TYR A 375 -18.02 -11.96 22.41
CA TYR A 375 -16.98 -10.95 22.46
C TYR A 375 -17.40 -9.68 21.69
N PRO A 376 -16.98 -8.49 22.15
CA PRO A 376 -17.28 -7.23 21.47
C PRO A 376 -16.43 -7.05 20.21
N ILE A 377 -16.83 -6.11 19.36
CA ILE A 377 -15.99 -5.61 18.27
C ILE A 377 -14.63 -5.14 18.80
N LYS A 378 -13.59 -5.16 17.95
CA LYS A 378 -12.17 -4.91 18.26
C LYS A 378 -11.47 -6.02 19.06
N THR A 379 -12.18 -7.06 19.48
CA THR A 379 -11.54 -8.20 20.15
C THR A 379 -10.56 -8.89 19.19
N ARG A 380 -9.33 -9.09 19.66
CA ARG A 380 -8.30 -9.82 18.93
C ARG A 380 -8.50 -11.32 19.06
N LEU A 381 -8.44 -12.01 17.94
CA LEU A 381 -8.63 -13.43 17.79
C LEU A 381 -7.34 -14.10 17.32
N ASN A 382 -7.17 -15.36 17.70
CA ASN A 382 -6.15 -16.25 17.19
C ASN A 382 -6.85 -17.44 16.51
N LEU A 383 -6.87 -17.45 15.17
CA LEU A 383 -7.59 -18.45 14.41
C LEU A 383 -6.71 -19.66 14.11
N LYS A 384 -7.29 -20.86 14.23
CA LYS A 384 -6.73 -22.13 13.81
C LYS A 384 -7.79 -22.91 13.04
N GLY A 385 -7.40 -23.60 11.97
CA GLY A 385 -8.29 -24.47 11.20
C GLY A 385 -8.41 -24.04 9.73
N THR A 386 -9.50 -24.43 9.11
CA THR A 386 -9.73 -24.31 7.67
C THR A 386 -10.40 -22.99 7.29
N LEU A 387 -9.86 -22.31 6.27
CA LEU A 387 -10.45 -21.16 5.60
C LEU A 387 -10.64 -21.45 4.10
N ILE A 388 -11.70 -20.94 3.52
CA ILE A 388 -11.90 -20.92 2.06
C ILE A 388 -11.49 -19.58 1.52
N VAL A 389 -10.54 -19.57 0.61
CA VAL A 389 -10.07 -18.34 -0.06
C VAL A 389 -10.86 -18.16 -1.34
N ALA A 390 -11.61 -17.08 -1.42
CA ALA A 390 -12.38 -16.70 -2.59
C ALA A 390 -12.56 -15.19 -2.66
N ARG A 391 -12.51 -14.62 -3.83
CA ARG A 391 -12.70 -13.18 -4.05
C ARG A 391 -13.53 -12.90 -5.30
N ASP A 392 -13.31 -11.78 -5.98
CA ASP A 392 -14.22 -11.15 -6.94
C ASP A 392 -14.85 -12.10 -7.97
N ILE A 393 -14.04 -12.80 -8.78
CA ILE A 393 -14.56 -13.66 -9.86
C ILE A 393 -15.27 -14.89 -9.30
N ALA A 394 -14.74 -15.50 -8.25
CA ALA A 394 -15.36 -16.63 -7.59
C ALA A 394 -16.73 -16.26 -7.01
N HIS A 395 -16.84 -15.09 -6.34
CA HIS A 395 -18.11 -14.59 -5.82
C HIS A 395 -19.14 -14.36 -6.94
N ALA A 396 -18.72 -13.77 -8.06
CA ALA A 396 -19.59 -13.57 -9.21
C ALA A 396 -20.11 -14.91 -9.77
N ARG A 397 -19.26 -15.93 -9.84
CA ARG A 397 -19.66 -17.29 -10.28
C ARG A 397 -20.61 -17.96 -9.30
N PHE A 398 -20.37 -17.86 -7.99
CA PHE A 398 -21.30 -18.40 -7.00
C PHE A 398 -22.67 -17.72 -7.07
N LYS A 399 -22.69 -16.40 -7.28
CA LYS A 399 -23.95 -15.69 -7.52
C LYS A 399 -24.67 -16.22 -8.76
N GLN A 400 -23.97 -16.39 -9.88
CA GLN A 400 -24.55 -16.95 -11.09
C GLN A 400 -25.11 -18.35 -10.85
N MET A 401 -24.38 -19.23 -10.16
CA MET A 401 -24.87 -20.58 -9.80
C MET A 401 -26.17 -20.52 -9.01
N LEU A 402 -26.27 -19.63 -8.02
CA LEU A 402 -27.50 -19.43 -7.24
C LEU A 402 -28.64 -18.90 -8.11
N ASP A 403 -28.37 -17.93 -9.00
CA ASP A 403 -29.37 -17.38 -9.93
C ASP A 403 -29.91 -18.48 -10.90
N GLU A 404 -29.09 -19.47 -11.24
CA GLU A 404 -29.43 -20.66 -12.03
C GLU A 404 -30.09 -21.77 -11.21
N GLY A 405 -30.32 -21.56 -9.91
CA GLY A 405 -30.98 -22.54 -9.03
C GLY A 405 -30.05 -23.65 -8.51
N GLN A 406 -28.73 -23.50 -8.68
CA GLN A 406 -27.75 -24.41 -8.10
C GLN A 406 -27.50 -24.07 -6.62
N PRO A 407 -27.22 -25.06 -5.77
CA PRO A 407 -26.96 -24.79 -4.35
C PRO A 407 -25.59 -24.14 -4.13
N MET A 408 -25.47 -23.39 -3.04
CA MET A 408 -24.16 -22.92 -2.55
C MET A 408 -23.26 -24.14 -2.24
N PRO A 409 -21.99 -24.16 -2.68
CA PRO A 409 -21.06 -25.23 -2.38
C PRO A 409 -20.92 -25.50 -0.86
N GLU A 410 -20.90 -26.76 -0.47
CA GLU A 410 -20.85 -27.17 0.94
C GLU A 410 -19.61 -26.63 1.68
N TYR A 411 -18.45 -26.56 1.02
CA TYR A 411 -17.24 -26.00 1.62
C TYR A 411 -17.41 -24.52 1.96
N PHE A 412 -18.24 -23.78 1.20
CA PHE A 412 -18.51 -22.35 1.40
C PHE A 412 -19.49 -22.09 2.57
N LYS A 413 -20.26 -23.11 2.96
CA LYS A 413 -21.13 -23.09 4.15
C LYS A 413 -20.39 -23.54 5.41
N LYS A 414 -19.48 -24.52 5.27
CA LYS A 414 -18.81 -25.17 6.42
C LYS A 414 -17.67 -24.35 6.99
N HIS A 415 -17.03 -23.50 6.19
CA HIS A 415 -15.82 -22.79 6.59
C HIS A 415 -15.95 -21.28 6.43
N PRO A 416 -15.26 -20.48 7.25
CA PRO A 416 -15.14 -19.04 7.00
C PRO A 416 -14.50 -18.74 5.65
N VAL A 417 -14.88 -17.63 5.06
CA VAL A 417 -14.38 -17.20 3.75
C VAL A 417 -13.35 -16.08 3.93
N TYR A 418 -12.16 -16.29 3.39
CA TYR A 418 -11.07 -15.33 3.42
C TYR A 418 -10.89 -14.67 2.04
N TYR A 419 -11.11 -13.37 1.97
CA TYR A 419 -10.90 -12.59 0.75
C TYR A 419 -9.42 -12.26 0.64
N ALA A 420 -8.70 -13.05 -0.12
CA ALA A 420 -7.26 -12.96 -0.20
C ALA A 420 -6.72 -13.51 -1.53
N GLY A 421 -5.45 -13.24 -1.80
CA GLY A 421 -4.74 -13.81 -2.92
C GLY A 421 -3.22 -13.76 -2.68
N PRO A 422 -2.50 -14.85 -2.91
CA PRO A 422 -1.06 -14.92 -2.69
C PRO A 422 -0.26 -14.23 -3.80
N ALA A 423 0.99 -13.88 -3.49
CA ALA A 423 2.05 -13.74 -4.47
C ALA A 423 2.50 -15.13 -4.96
N LYS A 424 3.47 -15.21 -5.89
CA LYS A 424 3.99 -16.50 -6.36
C LYS A 424 4.60 -17.29 -5.20
N THR A 425 4.36 -18.59 -5.19
CA THR A 425 4.89 -19.48 -4.16
C THR A 425 6.35 -19.83 -4.44
N PRO A 426 7.28 -19.53 -3.52
CA PRO A 426 8.65 -20.00 -3.61
C PRO A 426 8.74 -21.53 -3.54
N GLN A 427 9.79 -22.08 -4.13
CA GLN A 427 10.00 -23.52 -4.09
C GLN A 427 10.14 -24.05 -2.65
N GLY A 428 9.40 -25.08 -2.32
CA GLY A 428 9.43 -25.72 -1.01
C GLY A 428 8.59 -25.04 0.09
N MET A 429 7.90 -23.93 -0.23
CA MET A 429 6.98 -23.27 0.69
C MET A 429 5.51 -23.67 0.43
N ALA A 430 4.66 -23.55 1.44
CA ALA A 430 3.23 -23.80 1.31
C ALA A 430 2.54 -22.71 0.47
N SER A 431 3.02 -21.48 0.56
CA SER A 431 2.46 -20.32 -0.14
C SER A 431 3.52 -19.24 -0.38
N GLY A 432 3.28 -18.37 -1.36
CA GLY A 432 3.89 -17.03 -1.44
C GLY A 432 3.30 -16.09 -0.41
N SER A 433 3.81 -14.86 -0.31
CA SER A 433 3.24 -13.84 0.57
C SER A 433 1.73 -13.77 0.40
N PHE A 434 1.00 -13.90 1.51
CA PHE A 434 -0.45 -14.12 1.49
C PHE A 434 -1.11 -13.12 2.45
N GLY A 435 -1.94 -12.26 1.93
CA GLY A 435 -2.61 -11.26 2.73
C GLY A 435 -4.02 -10.95 2.24
N PRO A 436 -4.81 -10.24 3.08
CA PRO A 436 -6.19 -9.93 2.77
C PRO A 436 -6.29 -8.91 1.63
N THR A 437 -7.37 -9.04 0.84
CA THR A 437 -7.80 -8.01 -0.10
C THR A 437 -8.89 -7.13 0.51
N THR A 438 -9.19 -6.00 -0.14
CA THR A 438 -10.24 -5.06 0.27
C THR A 438 -11.61 -5.74 0.28
N ALA A 439 -12.27 -5.71 1.42
CA ALA A 439 -13.53 -6.41 1.65
C ALA A 439 -14.72 -5.83 0.88
N GLY A 440 -14.81 -4.51 0.74
CA GLY A 440 -15.97 -3.80 0.18
C GLY A 440 -16.36 -4.23 -1.24
N ARG A 441 -15.43 -4.81 -2.00
CA ARG A 441 -15.74 -5.33 -3.35
C ARG A 441 -16.70 -6.50 -3.34
N MET A 442 -16.77 -7.26 -2.26
CA MET A 442 -17.66 -8.40 -2.09
C MET A 442 -18.97 -8.07 -1.38
N ASP A 443 -19.16 -6.81 -0.97
CA ASP A 443 -20.38 -6.38 -0.25
C ASP A 443 -21.69 -6.74 -0.94
N PRO A 444 -21.82 -6.62 -2.28
CA PRO A 444 -23.08 -6.93 -2.97
C PRO A 444 -23.53 -8.40 -2.87
N TYR A 445 -22.63 -9.30 -2.47
CA TYR A 445 -22.92 -10.74 -2.39
C TYR A 445 -23.34 -11.21 -1.00
N VAL A 446 -23.01 -10.44 0.05
CA VAL A 446 -23.05 -10.93 1.44
C VAL A 446 -24.43 -11.33 1.88
N ASP A 447 -25.45 -10.48 1.70
CA ASP A 447 -26.82 -10.76 2.14
C ASP A 447 -27.37 -12.03 1.48
N LEU A 448 -27.23 -12.14 0.15
CA LEU A 448 -27.65 -13.33 -0.61
C LEU A 448 -26.93 -14.58 -0.11
N PHE A 449 -25.60 -14.51 0.06
CA PHE A 449 -24.83 -15.69 0.47
C PHE A 449 -25.15 -16.12 1.90
N GLN A 450 -25.29 -15.18 2.82
CA GLN A 450 -25.68 -15.49 4.20
C GLN A 450 -27.10 -16.06 4.29
N SER A 451 -28.02 -15.61 3.45
CA SER A 451 -29.40 -16.14 3.42
C SER A 451 -29.47 -17.64 3.06
N VAL A 452 -28.43 -18.16 2.38
CA VAL A 452 -28.32 -19.60 2.03
C VAL A 452 -27.25 -20.35 2.83
N GLY A 453 -26.76 -19.71 3.92
CA GLY A 453 -25.81 -20.29 4.85
C GLY A 453 -24.33 -20.22 4.44
N GLY A 454 -23.99 -19.48 3.37
CA GLY A 454 -22.61 -19.19 2.97
C GLY A 454 -22.09 -17.90 3.56
N SER A 455 -20.79 -17.68 3.55
CA SER A 455 -20.14 -16.44 4.04
C SER A 455 -20.57 -15.99 5.45
N MET A 456 -20.93 -16.93 6.32
CA MET A 456 -21.40 -16.61 7.67
C MET A 456 -20.30 -15.96 8.53
N VAL A 457 -19.05 -16.29 8.28
CA VAL A 457 -17.88 -15.63 8.86
C VAL A 457 -16.95 -15.26 7.70
N MET A 458 -16.69 -13.98 7.56
CA MET A 458 -15.85 -13.42 6.50
C MET A 458 -14.56 -12.87 7.10
N VAL A 459 -13.43 -13.06 6.44
CA VAL A 459 -12.13 -12.53 6.84
C VAL A 459 -11.56 -11.70 5.69
N ALA A 460 -11.22 -10.44 5.93
CA ALA A 460 -10.65 -9.55 4.90
C ALA A 460 -10.07 -8.29 5.56
N LYS A 461 -9.81 -7.23 4.79
CA LYS A 461 -9.37 -5.93 5.32
C LYS A 461 -10.27 -4.78 4.86
N GLY A 462 -10.28 -3.73 5.66
CA GLY A 462 -10.95 -2.48 5.35
C GLY A 462 -12.41 -2.44 5.81
N ASN A 463 -13.01 -1.28 5.64
CA ASN A 463 -14.41 -1.01 5.97
C ASN A 463 -15.37 -1.69 4.99
N ARG A 464 -16.59 -1.95 5.48
CA ARG A 464 -17.70 -2.51 4.70
C ARG A 464 -18.85 -1.50 4.62
N SER A 465 -19.77 -1.74 3.70
CA SER A 465 -21.01 -0.98 3.62
C SER A 465 -22.00 -1.37 4.74
N LYS A 466 -22.95 -0.47 5.04
CA LYS A 466 -24.02 -0.76 5.99
C LYS A 466 -24.83 -2.01 5.64
N ALA A 467 -24.98 -2.34 4.36
CA ALA A 467 -25.66 -3.55 3.91
C ALA A 467 -25.03 -4.83 4.48
N VAL A 468 -23.71 -4.87 4.67
CA VAL A 468 -23.03 -6.01 5.30
C VAL A 468 -23.33 -6.07 6.79
N THR A 469 -23.32 -4.95 7.48
CA THR A 469 -23.68 -4.86 8.90
C THR A 469 -25.13 -5.34 9.11
N ASP A 470 -26.05 -4.89 8.27
CA ASP A 470 -27.46 -5.31 8.31
C ASP A 470 -27.62 -6.81 8.01
N ALA A 471 -26.88 -7.35 7.02
CA ALA A 471 -26.90 -8.78 6.71
C ALA A 471 -26.34 -9.64 7.86
N CYS A 472 -25.23 -9.24 8.48
CA CYS A 472 -24.67 -9.93 9.64
C CYS A 472 -25.67 -9.97 10.80
N LYS A 473 -26.39 -8.86 11.05
CA LYS A 473 -27.45 -8.80 12.05
C LYS A 473 -28.64 -9.69 11.70
N ALA A 474 -29.05 -9.71 10.44
CA ALA A 474 -30.23 -10.48 9.99
C ALA A 474 -29.98 -11.99 10.01
N HIS A 475 -28.76 -12.43 9.63
CA HIS A 475 -28.43 -13.85 9.45
C HIS A 475 -27.52 -14.41 10.54
N GLY A 476 -27.08 -13.60 11.50
CA GLY A 476 -26.16 -14.00 12.55
C GLY A 476 -24.72 -14.19 12.03
N GLY A 477 -24.28 -13.36 11.08
CA GLY A 477 -22.95 -13.42 10.49
C GLY A 477 -21.94 -12.53 11.20
N PHE A 478 -20.65 -12.67 10.81
CA PHE A 478 -19.53 -11.89 11.32
C PHE A 478 -18.59 -11.47 10.20
N TYR A 479 -18.02 -10.27 10.35
CA TYR A 479 -16.87 -9.85 9.58
C TYR A 479 -15.65 -9.68 10.50
N LEU A 480 -14.60 -10.41 10.19
CA LEU A 480 -13.33 -10.37 10.89
C LEU A 480 -12.30 -9.61 10.05
N GLY A 481 -11.62 -8.65 10.67
CA GLY A 481 -10.51 -7.95 10.02
C GLY A 481 -9.23 -8.75 10.14
N SER A 482 -8.58 -9.03 9.02
CA SER A 482 -7.20 -9.51 8.97
C SER A 482 -6.25 -8.33 8.81
N ILE A 483 -5.05 -8.42 9.40
CA ILE A 483 -4.06 -7.34 9.27
C ILE A 483 -3.63 -7.22 7.81
N GLY A 484 -3.79 -6.01 7.26
CA GLY A 484 -3.24 -5.67 5.96
C GLY A 484 -1.77 -5.24 6.09
N GLY A 485 -0.91 -5.73 5.20
CA GLY A 485 0.51 -5.40 5.15
C GLY A 485 1.44 -6.60 5.44
N PRO A 486 1.30 -7.34 6.54
CA PRO A 486 2.27 -8.38 6.93
C PRO A 486 2.06 -9.72 6.21
N ALA A 487 2.08 -9.72 4.88
CA ALA A 487 1.79 -10.91 4.06
C ALA A 487 2.89 -11.97 4.07
N ALA A 488 4.15 -11.59 4.24
CA ALA A 488 5.27 -12.53 4.31
C ALA A 488 5.19 -13.40 5.57
N ILE A 489 4.98 -12.76 6.74
CA ILE A 489 4.91 -13.50 8.00
C ILE A 489 3.65 -14.35 8.10
N LEU A 490 2.51 -13.89 7.56
CA LEU A 490 1.29 -14.71 7.50
C LEU A 490 1.52 -15.98 6.67
N ALA A 491 2.17 -15.86 5.51
CA ALA A 491 2.51 -17.02 4.68
C ALA A 491 3.46 -17.98 5.41
N LYS A 492 4.51 -17.47 6.04
CA LYS A 492 5.54 -18.28 6.69
C LYS A 492 5.04 -18.95 7.98
N ASN A 493 4.33 -18.21 8.84
CA ASN A 493 4.01 -18.66 10.18
C ASN A 493 2.59 -19.19 10.32
N SER A 494 1.63 -18.66 9.57
CA SER A 494 0.22 -18.99 9.79
C SER A 494 -0.34 -19.97 8.76
N ILE A 495 0.06 -19.90 7.49
CA ILE A 495 -0.49 -20.76 6.44
C ILE A 495 0.32 -22.06 6.35
N LYS A 496 -0.33 -23.19 6.65
CA LYS A 496 0.32 -24.51 6.71
C LYS A 496 0.12 -25.32 5.43
N SER A 497 -1.02 -25.15 4.76
CA SER A 497 -1.32 -25.82 3.50
C SER A 497 -2.21 -24.97 2.61
N VAL A 498 -2.11 -25.17 1.29
CA VAL A 498 -2.94 -24.52 0.28
C VAL A 498 -3.31 -25.57 -0.75
N GLU A 499 -4.62 -25.71 -1.01
CA GLU A 499 -5.19 -26.62 -2.00
C GLU A 499 -6.18 -25.87 -2.88
N VAL A 500 -6.11 -26.03 -4.20
CA VAL A 500 -7.13 -25.50 -5.13
C VAL A 500 -8.32 -26.45 -5.12
N VAL A 501 -9.50 -25.93 -4.78
CA VAL A 501 -10.72 -26.76 -4.65
C VAL A 501 -11.74 -26.48 -5.72
N ASP A 502 -11.70 -25.28 -6.35
CA ASP A 502 -12.63 -24.94 -7.43
C ASP A 502 -12.05 -23.87 -8.38
N PHE A 503 -12.55 -23.80 -9.60
CA PHE A 503 -12.18 -22.85 -10.64
C PHE A 503 -10.66 -22.72 -10.89
N PRO A 504 -9.92 -23.83 -11.09
CA PRO A 504 -8.47 -23.79 -11.28
C PRO A 504 -8.02 -22.93 -12.48
N GLU A 505 -8.87 -22.78 -13.48
CA GLU A 505 -8.63 -21.97 -14.66
C GLU A 505 -8.55 -20.46 -14.35
N LEU A 506 -9.06 -20.03 -13.21
CA LEU A 506 -8.98 -18.64 -12.78
C LEU A 506 -7.61 -18.25 -12.18
N GLY A 507 -6.68 -19.20 -12.05
CA GLY A 507 -5.34 -18.91 -11.55
C GLY A 507 -5.36 -18.30 -10.14
N MET A 508 -5.03 -17.01 -10.01
CA MET A 508 -5.03 -16.31 -8.72
C MET A 508 -6.43 -16.10 -8.12
N GLU A 509 -7.47 -16.13 -8.94
CA GLU A 509 -8.87 -16.05 -8.53
C GLU A 509 -9.52 -17.42 -8.26
N ALA A 510 -8.77 -18.52 -8.42
CA ALA A 510 -9.23 -19.85 -8.08
C ALA A 510 -9.63 -19.93 -6.61
N VAL A 511 -10.64 -20.74 -6.32
CA VAL A 511 -11.03 -21.03 -4.93
C VAL A 511 -10.03 -21.98 -4.30
N ARG A 512 -9.51 -21.61 -3.13
CA ARG A 512 -8.55 -22.42 -2.39
C ARG A 512 -9.07 -22.76 -1.02
N LYS A 513 -8.70 -23.92 -0.55
CA LYS A 513 -8.80 -24.31 0.86
C LYS A 513 -7.41 -24.17 1.49
N ILE A 514 -7.33 -23.42 2.58
CA ILE A 514 -6.08 -23.27 3.34
C ILE A 514 -6.29 -23.73 4.78
N TYR A 515 -5.24 -24.26 5.37
CA TYR A 515 -5.20 -24.53 6.81
C TYR A 515 -4.28 -23.53 7.49
N VAL A 516 -4.77 -22.90 8.55
CA VAL A 516 -4.03 -21.86 9.28
C VAL A 516 -3.83 -22.23 10.74
N GLU A 517 -2.74 -21.73 11.33
CA GLU A 517 -2.45 -21.73 12.75
C GLU A 517 -1.93 -20.36 13.16
N ASN A 518 -2.27 -19.94 14.38
CA ASN A 518 -1.87 -18.64 14.91
C ASN A 518 -2.17 -17.48 13.94
N PHE A 519 -3.32 -17.53 13.28
CA PHE A 519 -3.73 -16.53 12.30
C PHE A 519 -4.45 -15.40 13.04
N PRO A 520 -3.88 -14.16 13.06
CA PRO A 520 -4.48 -13.05 13.78
C PRO A 520 -5.68 -12.47 13.03
N ALA A 521 -6.75 -12.22 13.75
CA ALA A 521 -7.92 -11.51 13.24
C ALA A 521 -8.58 -10.66 14.33
N PHE A 522 -9.53 -9.81 13.96
CA PHE A 522 -10.25 -8.92 14.88
C PHE A 522 -11.75 -8.92 14.52
N ILE A 523 -12.62 -8.92 15.51
CA ILE A 523 -14.06 -8.75 15.25
C ILE A 523 -14.32 -7.31 14.83
N ILE A 524 -14.81 -7.11 13.62
CA ILE A 524 -15.10 -5.79 13.03
C ILE A 524 -16.60 -5.54 12.94
N VAL A 525 -17.37 -6.52 12.44
CA VAL A 525 -18.82 -6.50 12.42
C VAL A 525 -19.33 -7.75 13.10
N ASP A 526 -20.28 -7.60 14.03
CA ASP A 526 -20.85 -8.72 14.76
C ASP A 526 -22.31 -9.01 14.36
N ASP A 527 -22.84 -10.09 14.89
CA ASP A 527 -24.21 -10.58 14.69
C ASP A 527 -25.30 -9.70 15.35
N LYS A 528 -24.92 -8.70 16.12
CA LYS A 528 -25.81 -7.73 16.78
C LYS A 528 -25.95 -6.44 15.99
N GLY A 529 -25.16 -6.29 14.92
CA GLY A 529 -25.12 -5.09 14.09
C GLY A 529 -24.18 -4.01 14.61
N ASN A 530 -23.23 -4.36 15.48
CA ASN A 530 -22.14 -3.47 15.83
C ASN A 530 -21.08 -3.50 14.71
N ASP A 531 -20.61 -2.33 14.33
CA ASP A 531 -19.62 -2.15 13.28
C ASP A 531 -18.54 -1.16 13.75
N PHE A 532 -17.30 -1.57 13.74
CA PHE A 532 -16.17 -0.72 14.10
C PHE A 532 -16.10 0.56 13.28
N PHE A 533 -16.50 0.49 12.02
CA PHE A 533 -16.44 1.64 11.11
C PHE A 533 -17.69 2.53 11.15
N ALA A 534 -18.72 2.18 11.92
CA ALA A 534 -19.96 2.97 12.00
C ALA A 534 -19.72 4.43 12.45
N ASP A 535 -18.78 4.64 13.39
CA ASP A 535 -18.43 5.97 13.89
C ASP A 535 -17.66 6.82 12.86
N PHE A 536 -17.18 6.21 11.78
CA PHE A 536 -16.43 6.86 10.70
C PHE A 536 -17.24 6.97 9.40
N ALA A 537 -18.43 6.38 9.35
CA ALA A 537 -19.33 6.50 8.20
C ALA A 537 -19.98 7.90 8.12
N HIS A 538 -20.23 8.37 6.90
CA HIS A 538 -20.98 9.61 6.63
C HIS A 538 -22.48 9.39 6.68
#